data_06b89fb10091014911e7b27916d33135
#
_entry.id   06b89fb10091014911e7b27916d33135
#
_cell.length_a   1.000
_cell.length_b   1.000
_cell.length_c   1.000
_cell.angle_alpha   90.00
_cell.angle_beta   90.00
_cell.angle_gamma   90.00
#
_symmetry.space_group_name_H-M   'P 1'
#
loop_
_entity.id
_entity.type
_entity.pdbx_description
1 polymer ?
#
loop_
_entity_poly.entity_id
_entity_poly.type
_entity_poly.pdbx_seq_one_letter_code
_entity_poly.pdbx_strand_id
1 'polypeptide(L)'
;MSVVVHDGVAGAMRVDAVPVRPSWLLGIFLDALLGVSAYIVSYWLRFDSEHLAAFLPGAWSTAPLVVSTQILALGALRAYAPKPKTTWLSRVVAGIVLGTAGSALLVRVAVGFQGISRMAFLADALLLSIAAIGWRGVWVLRARARARALSRASAGELVDRADEMTLGVVLVSLYRYRGLIKTLVLKDLKLKYRGSVFGFLWSLANPLLMIVVYTLAFNFILGIRSEMFVFYLMLGQLAWTFFASSTMMSTASIVDNTGLLRTVQFPRAILPVATVLFNFAQYLLTTAVFLPIMIAWYRIPLAEPMILFPAVLVLHVAFTIGIALILATTTVFFRDVRHLVEVALAVLFWTTPIVYELDRVPERLRLLILLSPLSPFVVAYQKLFFFREWPDATVWLLATTYAVGAFVIGGALLLAFEDRFTEQV
;
A
#
# COMPACT_ATOMS: atom_id res chain seq x y z
N MET A 1 -7.65 53.20 50.31
CA MET A 1 -6.33 52.64 50.19
C MET A 1 -6.42 51.58 49.05
N SER A 2 -6.21 52.08 47.85
CA SER A 2 -6.34 51.35 46.56
C SER A 2 -5.04 50.60 46.28
N VAL A 3 -5.14 49.28 46.12
CA VAL A 3 -4.03 48.45 45.62
C VAL A 3 -4.19 48.32 44.09
N VAL A 4 -3.29 48.98 43.40
CA VAL A 4 -3.10 48.85 41.94
C VAL A 4 -2.37 47.53 41.71
N VAL A 5 -3.02 46.56 41.02
CA VAL A 5 -2.37 45.36 40.52
C VAL A 5 -1.86 45.73 39.11
N HIS A 6 -0.55 45.72 38.96
CA HIS A 6 0.14 45.86 37.68
C HIS A 6 -0.11 44.63 36.78
N ASP A 7 -0.79 44.88 35.67
CA ASP A 7 -0.73 44.03 34.50
C ASP A 7 0.67 44.17 33.88
N GLY A 8 1.44 43.12 34.00
CA GLY A 8 2.77 43.05 33.44
C GLY A 8 3.14 41.62 33.02
N VAL A 9 3.31 41.48 31.69
CA VAL A 9 4.04 40.38 31.02
C VAL A 9 3.27 39.10 30.79
N ALA A 10 2.32 39.13 29.88
CA ALA A 10 1.99 37.99 29.03
C ALA A 10 2.59 38.17 27.62
N GLY A 11 3.89 38.38 27.58
CA GLY A 11 4.69 38.18 26.37
C GLY A 11 4.86 36.70 26.11
N ALA A 12 3.86 36.06 25.52
CA ALA A 12 4.01 34.69 25.03
C ALA A 12 5.19 34.67 24.04
N MET A 13 6.35 34.23 24.52
CA MET A 13 7.45 33.80 23.67
C MET A 13 6.90 32.68 22.78
N ARG A 14 6.50 33.05 21.55
CA ARG A 14 6.37 32.08 20.47
C ARG A 14 7.77 31.54 20.21
N VAL A 15 8.08 30.44 20.88
CA VAL A 15 9.19 29.60 20.49
C VAL A 15 8.76 29.00 19.15
N ASP A 16 9.09 29.68 18.07
CA ASP A 16 9.07 29.09 16.74
C ASP A 16 10.07 27.93 16.78
N ALA A 17 9.58 26.74 17.14
CA ALA A 17 10.37 25.54 17.08
C ALA A 17 10.80 25.34 15.62
N VAL A 18 12.02 25.80 15.31
CA VAL A 18 12.63 25.63 14.00
C VAL A 18 12.75 24.11 13.79
N PRO A 19 12.00 23.53 12.85
CA PRO A 19 12.10 22.11 12.59
C PRO A 19 13.53 21.81 12.13
N VAL A 20 14.26 20.95 12.85
CA VAL A 20 15.56 20.45 12.42
C VAL A 20 15.34 19.74 11.08
N ARG A 21 15.80 20.34 10.00
CA ARG A 21 15.69 19.81 8.64
C ARG A 21 16.92 19.01 8.30
N PRO A 22 16.76 17.92 7.52
CA PRO A 22 17.94 17.44 6.81
C PRO A 22 18.47 18.60 5.99
N SER A 23 19.79 18.77 5.99
CA SER A 23 20.42 19.78 5.15
C SER A 23 19.90 19.55 3.72
N TRP A 24 19.69 20.62 2.96
CA TRP A 24 19.27 20.48 1.54
C TRP A 24 20.19 19.52 0.76
N LEU A 25 21.45 19.41 1.17
CA LEU A 25 22.43 18.45 0.67
C LEU A 25 22.01 17.00 0.95
N LEU A 26 21.55 16.67 2.16
CA LEU A 26 21.06 15.34 2.49
C LEU A 26 19.80 14.99 1.65
N GLY A 27 18.92 15.96 1.40
CA GLY A 27 17.77 15.77 0.53
C GLY A 27 18.16 15.45 -0.91
N ILE A 28 19.12 16.18 -1.47
CA ILE A 28 19.69 15.92 -2.80
C ILE A 28 20.36 14.54 -2.84
N PHE A 29 21.15 14.20 -1.83
CA PHE A 29 21.83 12.91 -1.75
C PHE A 29 20.85 11.74 -1.71
N LEU A 30 19.80 11.85 -0.90
CA LEU A 30 18.75 10.83 -0.84
C LEU A 30 18.00 10.68 -2.17
N ASP A 31 17.64 11.79 -2.82
CA ASP A 31 16.98 11.74 -4.12
C ASP A 31 17.92 11.18 -5.21
N ALA A 32 19.20 11.47 -5.15
CA ALA A 32 20.18 10.89 -6.06
C ALA A 32 20.28 9.37 -5.88
N LEU A 33 20.39 8.90 -4.65
CA LEU A 33 20.45 7.48 -4.33
C LEU A 33 19.15 6.75 -4.76
N LEU A 34 18.00 7.33 -4.42
CA LEU A 34 16.70 6.79 -4.81
C LEU A 34 16.50 6.83 -6.33
N GLY A 35 16.95 7.88 -7.02
CA GLY A 35 16.88 8.01 -8.46
C GLY A 35 17.72 6.94 -9.18
N VAL A 36 18.98 6.73 -8.78
CA VAL A 36 19.80 5.64 -9.32
C VAL A 36 19.12 4.29 -9.06
N SER A 37 18.65 4.06 -7.84
CA SER A 37 18.02 2.80 -7.46
C SER A 37 16.72 2.56 -8.26
N ALA A 38 15.85 3.56 -8.38
CA ALA A 38 14.60 3.48 -9.14
C ALA A 38 14.88 3.21 -10.62
N TYR A 39 15.85 3.90 -11.21
CA TYR A 39 16.21 3.73 -12.61
C TYR A 39 16.77 2.33 -12.90
N ILE A 40 17.67 1.82 -12.10
CA ILE A 40 18.22 0.46 -12.27
C ILE A 40 17.14 -0.60 -12.01
N VAL A 41 16.31 -0.44 -10.96
CA VAL A 41 15.20 -1.34 -10.67
C VAL A 41 14.17 -1.35 -11.80
N SER A 42 13.96 -0.23 -12.50
CA SER A 42 13.06 -0.16 -13.65
C SER A 42 13.49 -1.06 -14.82
N TYR A 43 14.79 -1.26 -15.00
CA TYR A 43 15.33 -2.23 -15.98
C TYR A 43 15.18 -3.67 -15.46
N TRP A 44 15.44 -3.88 -14.19
CA TRP A 44 15.29 -5.19 -13.53
C TRP A 44 13.83 -5.71 -13.58
N LEU A 45 12.87 -4.79 -13.42
CA LEU A 45 11.44 -5.12 -13.52
C LEU A 45 10.99 -5.38 -14.97
N ARG A 46 11.76 -4.93 -15.95
CA ARG A 46 11.37 -5.01 -17.36
C ARG A 46 11.95 -6.19 -18.10
N PHE A 47 13.17 -6.61 -17.78
CA PHE A 47 13.93 -7.58 -18.57
C PHE A 47 14.17 -8.85 -17.75
N ASP A 48 14.02 -10.00 -18.43
CA ASP A 48 14.45 -11.28 -17.91
C ASP A 48 15.98 -11.32 -17.79
N SER A 49 16.51 -12.26 -17.01
CA SER A 49 17.94 -12.36 -16.70
C SER A 49 18.85 -12.38 -17.95
N GLU A 50 18.41 -12.99 -19.05
CA GLU A 50 19.17 -13.06 -20.30
C GLU A 50 19.24 -11.70 -21.02
N HIS A 51 18.12 -10.99 -21.09
CA HIS A 51 18.04 -9.69 -21.75
C HIS A 51 18.57 -8.55 -20.88
N LEU A 52 18.47 -8.68 -19.54
CA LEU A 52 18.97 -7.68 -18.60
C LEU A 52 20.45 -7.42 -18.77
N ALA A 53 21.27 -8.47 -18.97
CA ALA A 53 22.70 -8.37 -19.16
C ALA A 53 23.08 -7.49 -20.38
N ALA A 54 22.26 -7.49 -21.43
CA ALA A 54 22.48 -6.69 -22.65
C ALA A 54 22.13 -5.20 -22.43
N PHE A 55 21.13 -4.88 -21.60
CA PHE A 55 20.65 -3.51 -21.40
C PHE A 55 21.26 -2.80 -20.16
N LEU A 56 21.80 -3.56 -19.21
CA LEU A 56 22.36 -3.02 -17.97
C LEU A 56 23.52 -2.05 -18.18
N PRO A 57 24.49 -2.29 -19.09
CA PRO A 57 25.54 -1.31 -19.37
C PRO A 57 25.02 0.03 -19.87
N GLY A 58 23.97 0.01 -20.75
CA GLY A 58 23.29 1.21 -21.21
C GLY A 58 22.55 1.95 -20.08
N ALA A 59 21.96 1.23 -19.16
CA ALA A 59 21.32 1.81 -17.98
C ALA A 59 22.33 2.51 -17.07
N TRP A 60 23.47 1.88 -16.76
CA TRP A 60 24.51 2.46 -15.94
C TRP A 60 25.16 3.69 -16.59
N SER A 61 25.40 3.68 -17.88
CA SER A 61 25.98 4.82 -18.61
C SER A 61 25.06 6.03 -18.65
N THR A 62 23.74 5.83 -18.66
CA THR A 62 22.75 6.89 -18.72
C THR A 62 22.21 7.31 -17.34
N ALA A 63 22.37 6.51 -16.30
CA ALA A 63 21.90 6.81 -14.94
C ALA A 63 22.37 8.19 -14.42
N PRO A 64 23.63 8.61 -14.57
CA PRO A 64 24.07 9.94 -14.12
C PRO A 64 23.29 11.07 -14.80
N LEU A 65 23.00 10.94 -16.09
CA LEU A 65 22.26 11.92 -16.86
C LEU A 65 20.79 12.00 -16.41
N VAL A 66 20.15 10.83 -16.21
CA VAL A 66 18.76 10.74 -15.76
C VAL A 66 18.60 11.35 -14.37
N VAL A 67 19.44 10.95 -13.43
CA VAL A 67 19.38 11.43 -12.05
C VAL A 67 19.71 12.92 -11.95
N SER A 68 20.70 13.42 -12.71
CA SER A 68 21.06 14.83 -12.71
C SER A 68 19.89 15.71 -13.23
N THR A 69 19.21 15.29 -14.28
CA THR A 69 18.05 16.03 -14.83
C THR A 69 16.87 16.03 -13.86
N GLN A 70 16.62 14.93 -13.15
CA GLN A 70 15.59 14.83 -12.12
C GLN A 70 15.88 15.74 -10.93
N ILE A 71 17.13 15.77 -10.45
CA ILE A 71 17.56 16.64 -9.34
C ILE A 71 17.47 18.11 -9.74
N LEU A 72 17.89 18.47 -10.96
CA LEU A 72 17.80 19.83 -11.47
C LEU A 72 16.33 20.29 -11.60
N ALA A 73 15.45 19.43 -12.10
CA ALA A 73 14.02 19.74 -12.20
C ALA A 73 13.37 19.90 -10.81
N LEU A 74 13.72 19.03 -9.84
CA LEU A 74 13.28 19.16 -8.45
C LEU A 74 13.78 20.47 -7.82
N GLY A 75 15.02 20.86 -8.11
CA GLY A 75 15.62 22.12 -7.66
C GLY A 75 14.90 23.34 -8.26
N ALA A 76 14.67 23.34 -9.58
CA ALA A 76 13.98 24.41 -10.31
C ALA A 76 12.56 24.63 -9.79
N LEU A 77 11.84 23.57 -9.46
CA LEU A 77 10.49 23.63 -8.87
C LEU A 77 10.50 23.91 -7.35
N ARG A 78 11.67 24.20 -6.79
CA ARG A 78 11.85 24.48 -5.36
C ARG A 78 11.33 23.36 -4.45
N ALA A 79 11.49 22.09 -4.87
CA ALA A 79 11.14 20.92 -4.06
C ALA A 79 12.00 20.81 -2.78
N TYR A 80 13.17 21.47 -2.76
CA TYR A 80 14.09 21.58 -1.61
C TYR A 80 13.90 22.87 -0.80
N ALA A 81 12.87 23.67 -1.08
CA ALA A 81 12.65 24.95 -0.41
C ALA A 81 12.43 24.81 1.11
N PRO A 82 12.90 25.77 1.90
CA PRO A 82 12.88 25.67 3.35
C PRO A 82 11.50 25.69 4.02
N LYS A 83 10.44 26.18 3.42
CA LYS A 83 9.07 26.16 3.96
C LYS A 83 8.15 25.39 3.01
N PRO A 84 7.68 24.18 3.39
CA PRO A 84 6.74 23.44 2.56
C PRO A 84 5.41 24.21 2.53
N LYS A 85 5.08 24.80 1.39
CA LYS A 85 3.72 25.28 1.12
C LYS A 85 2.82 24.05 0.93
N THR A 86 1.51 24.19 1.01
CA THR A 86 0.51 23.14 0.75
C THR A 86 0.70 22.42 -0.58
N THR A 87 1.42 23.01 -1.53
CA THR A 87 1.71 22.51 -2.88
C THR A 87 3.03 21.73 -3.01
N TRP A 88 3.66 21.29 -1.91
CA TRP A 88 4.97 20.60 -2.00
C TRP A 88 4.89 19.26 -2.76
N LEU A 89 3.79 18.52 -2.58
CA LEU A 89 3.56 17.22 -3.22
C LEU A 89 3.51 17.37 -4.75
N SER A 90 2.70 18.32 -5.25
CA SER A 90 2.60 18.56 -6.69
C SER A 90 3.93 19.01 -7.30
N ARG A 91 4.76 19.75 -6.56
CA ARG A 91 6.09 20.17 -7.02
C ARG A 91 7.07 19.00 -7.11
N VAL A 92 7.02 18.05 -6.18
CA VAL A 92 7.86 16.85 -6.22
C VAL A 92 7.47 15.99 -7.41
N VAL A 93 6.19 15.69 -7.58
CA VAL A 93 5.70 14.89 -8.72
C VAL A 93 6.01 15.58 -10.05
N ALA A 94 5.69 16.86 -10.18
CA ALA A 94 5.98 17.62 -11.39
C ALA A 94 7.49 17.68 -11.69
N GLY A 95 8.34 17.83 -10.66
CA GLY A 95 9.79 17.81 -10.81
C GLY A 95 10.32 16.47 -11.33
N ILE A 96 9.81 15.37 -10.82
CA ILE A 96 10.21 14.02 -11.28
C ILE A 96 9.72 13.80 -12.71
N VAL A 97 8.45 14.10 -13.01
CA VAL A 97 7.90 13.93 -14.37
C VAL A 97 8.65 14.78 -15.40
N LEU A 98 8.90 16.05 -15.11
CA LEU A 98 9.65 16.94 -16.00
C LEU A 98 11.12 16.51 -16.14
N GLY A 99 11.75 16.12 -15.04
CA GLY A 99 13.13 15.61 -15.05
C GLY A 99 13.26 14.32 -15.87
N THR A 100 12.33 13.39 -15.72
CA THR A 100 12.31 12.13 -16.48
C THR A 100 11.99 12.38 -17.96
N ALA A 101 11.06 13.27 -18.29
CA ALA A 101 10.78 13.65 -19.68
C ALA A 101 12.01 14.33 -20.33
N GLY A 102 12.67 15.23 -19.60
CA GLY A 102 13.89 15.91 -20.04
C GLY A 102 15.03 14.91 -20.27
N SER A 103 15.24 13.97 -19.35
CA SER A 103 16.26 12.92 -19.50
C SER A 103 15.98 11.99 -20.69
N ALA A 104 14.72 11.60 -20.90
CA ALA A 104 14.33 10.79 -22.04
C ALA A 104 14.61 11.52 -23.37
N LEU A 105 14.33 12.82 -23.43
CA LEU A 105 14.64 13.65 -24.59
C LEU A 105 16.15 13.75 -24.84
N LEU A 106 16.94 14.00 -23.80
CA LEU A 106 18.40 14.10 -23.91
C LEU A 106 19.02 12.76 -24.33
N VAL A 107 18.57 11.65 -23.77
CA VAL A 107 19.03 10.31 -24.15
C VAL A 107 18.66 10.01 -25.60
N ARG A 108 17.47 10.42 -26.07
CA ARG A 108 17.07 10.30 -27.47
C ARG A 108 17.99 11.05 -28.40
N VAL A 109 18.37 12.27 -28.04
CA VAL A 109 19.25 13.12 -28.87
C VAL A 109 20.69 12.62 -28.86
N ALA A 110 21.19 12.18 -27.69
CA ALA A 110 22.58 11.78 -27.53
C ALA A 110 22.89 10.38 -28.07
N VAL A 111 21.98 9.41 -27.85
CA VAL A 111 22.24 7.97 -28.08
C VAL A 111 21.18 7.30 -28.97
N GLY A 112 20.09 7.99 -29.31
CA GLY A 112 19.03 7.47 -30.17
C GLY A 112 18.23 6.30 -29.59
N PHE A 113 18.27 6.08 -28.27
CA PHE A 113 17.71 4.92 -27.55
C PHE A 113 18.30 3.56 -27.94
N GLN A 114 19.49 3.51 -28.54
CA GLN A 114 20.14 2.25 -28.82
C GLN A 114 20.57 1.57 -27.51
N GLY A 115 20.10 0.35 -27.29
CA GLY A 115 20.36 -0.38 -26.02
C GLY A 115 19.70 0.22 -24.76
N ILE A 116 18.69 1.09 -24.90
CA ILE A 116 18.00 1.77 -23.79
C ILE A 116 16.49 1.57 -23.91
N SER A 117 15.87 1.19 -22.78
CA SER A 117 14.44 0.95 -22.72
C SER A 117 13.64 2.23 -22.49
N ARG A 118 12.77 2.59 -23.44
CA ARG A 118 11.86 3.75 -23.30
C ARG A 118 10.88 3.59 -22.13
N MET A 119 10.40 2.37 -21.89
CA MET A 119 9.45 2.10 -20.80
C MET A 119 10.12 2.15 -19.41
N ALA A 120 11.43 1.98 -19.34
CA ALA A 120 12.16 2.11 -18.08
C ALA A 120 12.03 3.54 -17.49
N PHE A 121 11.93 4.58 -18.34
CA PHE A 121 11.71 5.95 -17.87
C PHE A 121 10.35 6.14 -17.21
N LEU A 122 9.29 5.46 -17.66
CA LEU A 122 7.97 5.54 -17.02
C LEU A 122 7.97 4.82 -15.68
N ALA A 123 8.56 3.63 -15.63
CA ALA A 123 8.71 2.88 -14.39
C ALA A 123 9.58 3.64 -13.37
N ASP A 124 10.69 4.23 -13.81
CA ASP A 124 11.56 5.08 -13.01
C ASP A 124 10.80 6.27 -12.41
N ALA A 125 10.05 7.02 -13.23
CA ALA A 125 9.26 8.16 -12.76
C ALA A 125 8.25 7.75 -11.68
N LEU A 126 7.61 6.60 -11.83
CA LEU A 126 6.67 6.07 -10.85
C LEU A 126 7.37 5.67 -9.54
N LEU A 127 8.41 4.84 -9.64
CA LEU A 127 9.17 4.35 -8.50
C LEU A 127 9.82 5.49 -7.72
N LEU A 128 10.46 6.43 -8.42
CA LEU A 128 11.08 7.58 -7.78
C LEU A 128 10.02 8.51 -7.14
N SER A 129 8.85 8.68 -7.76
CA SER A 129 7.76 9.46 -7.16
C SER A 129 7.30 8.86 -5.84
N ILE A 130 7.06 7.55 -5.81
CA ILE A 130 6.67 6.83 -4.58
C ILE A 130 7.74 6.98 -3.50
N ALA A 131 9.00 6.72 -3.84
CA ALA A 131 10.11 6.80 -2.90
C ALA A 131 10.34 8.22 -2.39
N ALA A 132 10.33 9.22 -3.28
CA ALA A 132 10.56 10.63 -2.93
C ALA A 132 9.44 11.22 -2.08
N ILE A 133 8.19 10.85 -2.35
CA ILE A 133 7.02 11.24 -1.52
C ILE A 133 7.09 10.52 -0.18
N GLY A 134 7.43 9.24 -0.17
CA GLY A 134 7.51 8.42 1.04
C GLY A 134 8.50 8.99 2.05
N TRP A 135 9.77 9.19 1.68
CA TRP A 135 10.78 9.68 2.62
C TRP A 135 10.49 11.12 3.09
N ARG A 136 10.01 12.00 2.20
CA ARG A 136 9.60 13.36 2.57
C ARG A 136 8.38 13.36 3.48
N GLY A 137 7.41 12.49 3.21
CA GLY A 137 6.24 12.30 4.05
C GLY A 137 6.65 11.90 5.48
N VAL A 138 7.48 10.87 5.62
CA VAL A 138 8.00 10.42 6.93
C VAL A 138 8.73 11.56 7.64
N TRP A 139 9.53 12.33 6.92
CA TRP A 139 10.25 13.46 7.53
C TRP A 139 9.32 14.57 8.00
N VAL A 140 8.33 14.98 7.19
CA VAL A 140 7.32 15.99 7.57
C VAL A 140 6.52 15.53 8.78
N LEU A 141 6.17 14.24 8.85
CA LEU A 141 5.46 13.65 9.98
C LEU A 141 6.30 13.68 11.26
N ARG A 142 7.58 13.29 11.18
CA ARG A 142 8.51 13.37 12.32
C ARG A 142 8.72 14.81 12.80
N ALA A 143 8.84 15.77 11.87
CA ALA A 143 8.99 17.18 12.23
C ALA A 143 7.74 17.73 12.93
N ARG A 144 6.55 17.38 12.46
CA ARG A 144 5.27 17.76 13.10
C ARG A 144 5.10 17.10 14.47
N ALA A 145 5.47 15.82 14.59
CA ALA A 145 5.44 15.11 15.87
C ALA A 145 6.33 15.78 16.92
N ARG A 146 7.57 16.13 16.55
CA ARG A 146 8.50 16.85 17.44
C ARG A 146 7.98 18.24 17.82
N ALA A 147 7.43 19.00 16.88
CA ALA A 147 6.86 20.32 17.15
C ALA A 147 5.69 20.24 18.17
N ARG A 148 4.83 19.22 18.05
CA ARG A 148 3.73 18.96 19.00
C ARG A 148 4.25 18.53 20.37
N ALA A 149 5.26 17.67 20.42
CA ALA A 149 5.89 17.26 21.68
C ALA A 149 6.47 18.47 22.43
N LEU A 150 7.16 19.37 21.72
CA LEU A 150 7.69 20.61 22.30
C LEU A 150 6.60 21.56 22.78
N SER A 151 5.49 21.71 22.04
CA SER A 151 4.36 22.54 22.48
C SER A 151 3.63 21.98 23.70
N ARG A 152 3.56 20.65 23.83
CA ARG A 152 2.98 19.98 25.02
C ARG A 152 3.91 20.10 26.23
N ALA A 153 5.21 19.98 26.04
CA ALA A 153 6.19 20.17 27.10
C ALA A 153 6.18 21.61 27.66
N SER A 154 5.96 22.62 26.79
CA SER A 154 5.80 24.01 27.23
C SER A 154 4.46 24.30 27.91
N ALA A 155 3.46 23.45 27.74
CA ALA A 155 2.14 23.55 28.42
C ALA A 155 2.07 22.83 29.76
N GLY A 156 3.19 22.30 30.30
CA GLY A 156 3.25 21.70 31.64
C GLY A 156 2.63 20.30 31.77
N GLU A 157 2.26 19.66 30.67
CA GLU A 157 1.87 18.25 30.70
C GLU A 157 3.12 17.36 30.67
N LEU A 158 3.41 16.76 31.82
CA LEU A 158 4.56 15.88 32.05
C LEU A 158 4.73 14.80 30.98
N VAL A 159 5.79 14.92 30.31
CA VAL A 159 6.80 14.09 29.70
C VAL A 159 6.69 12.60 30.10
N ASP A 160 5.79 11.82 29.44
CA ASP A 160 5.95 10.36 29.46
C ASP A 160 5.47 9.67 28.16
N ARG A 161 5.15 10.42 27.10
CA ARG A 161 4.69 9.84 25.83
C ARG A 161 5.30 10.45 24.56
N ALA A 162 6.35 11.25 24.67
CA ALA A 162 6.87 12.02 23.52
C ALA A 162 7.85 11.24 22.61
N ASP A 163 8.34 10.09 23.04
CA ASP A 163 9.38 9.34 22.30
C ASP A 163 8.88 8.26 21.33
N GLU A 164 7.58 8.05 21.21
CA GLU A 164 7.04 6.86 20.54
C GLU A 164 6.10 7.12 19.34
N MET A 165 6.25 8.18 18.58
CA MET A 165 5.51 8.28 17.32
C MET A 165 6.26 7.61 16.15
N THR A 166 6.58 6.36 16.30
CA THR A 166 7.12 5.47 15.27
C THR A 166 6.03 4.48 14.87
N LEU A 167 6.14 3.84 13.70
CA LEU A 167 5.29 2.70 13.30
C LEU A 167 5.19 1.62 14.40
N GLY A 168 6.20 1.52 15.28
CA GLY A 168 6.15 0.74 16.51
C GLY A 168 4.96 1.08 17.41
N VAL A 169 4.53 2.35 17.47
CA VAL A 169 3.36 2.75 18.27
C VAL A 169 2.08 2.15 17.72
N VAL A 170 1.91 2.12 16.40
CA VAL A 170 0.74 1.46 15.81
C VAL A 170 0.74 -0.03 16.18
N LEU A 171 1.87 -0.72 16.02
CA LEU A 171 1.98 -2.14 16.36
C LEU A 171 1.79 -2.40 17.86
N VAL A 172 2.41 -1.59 18.72
CA VAL A 172 2.25 -1.70 20.18
C VAL A 172 0.81 -1.41 20.58
N SER A 173 0.18 -0.39 20.01
CA SER A 173 -1.23 -0.08 20.28
C SER A 173 -2.16 -1.20 19.82
N LEU A 174 -1.94 -1.80 18.64
CA LEU A 174 -2.70 -2.96 18.18
C LEU A 174 -2.55 -4.15 19.13
N TYR A 175 -1.35 -4.42 19.61
CA TYR A 175 -1.12 -5.48 20.60
C TYR A 175 -1.79 -5.17 21.94
N ARG A 176 -1.67 -3.94 22.44
CA ARG A 176 -2.31 -3.49 23.70
C ARG A 176 -3.83 -3.61 23.64
N TYR A 177 -4.44 -3.25 22.53
CA TYR A 177 -5.89 -3.28 22.32
C TYR A 177 -6.39 -4.56 21.62
N ARG A 178 -5.59 -5.64 21.59
CA ARG A 178 -5.99 -6.92 20.96
C ARG A 178 -7.33 -7.48 21.47
N GLY A 179 -7.66 -7.24 22.75
CA GLY A 179 -8.95 -7.61 23.32
C GLY A 179 -10.13 -6.88 22.67
N LEU A 180 -9.99 -5.57 22.44
CA LEU A 180 -10.99 -4.77 21.75
C LEU A 180 -11.12 -5.21 20.27
N ILE A 181 -10.00 -5.40 19.57
CA ILE A 181 -9.98 -5.89 18.19
C ILE A 181 -10.73 -7.23 18.10
N LYS A 182 -10.41 -8.18 18.98
CA LYS A 182 -11.12 -9.48 19.04
C LYS A 182 -12.62 -9.31 19.26
N THR A 183 -13.02 -8.42 20.14
CA THR A 183 -14.44 -8.14 20.44
C THR A 183 -15.15 -7.56 19.22
N LEU A 184 -14.52 -6.60 18.50
CA LEU A 184 -15.06 -6.03 17.28
C LEU A 184 -15.21 -7.07 16.17
N VAL A 185 -14.16 -7.88 15.93
CA VAL A 185 -14.19 -8.97 14.94
C VAL A 185 -15.30 -9.97 15.25
N LEU A 186 -15.42 -10.41 16.51
CA LEU A 186 -16.46 -11.36 16.91
C LEU A 186 -17.85 -10.75 16.83
N LYS A 187 -18.00 -9.46 17.18
CA LYS A 187 -19.26 -8.71 17.01
C LYS A 187 -19.68 -8.72 15.53
N ASP A 188 -18.78 -8.36 14.63
CA ASP A 188 -19.10 -8.26 13.20
C ASP A 188 -19.38 -9.64 12.58
N LEU A 189 -18.66 -10.70 13.00
CA LEU A 189 -18.98 -12.08 12.63
C LEU A 189 -20.39 -12.48 13.10
N LYS A 190 -20.74 -12.19 14.34
CA LYS A 190 -22.09 -12.48 14.87
C LYS A 190 -23.18 -11.70 14.15
N LEU A 191 -22.94 -10.40 13.88
CA LEU A 191 -23.91 -9.55 13.18
C LEU A 191 -24.15 -10.03 11.75
N LYS A 192 -23.10 -10.44 11.03
CA LYS A 192 -23.21 -10.92 9.64
C LYS A 192 -24.12 -12.13 9.51
N TYR A 193 -24.10 -13.03 10.49
CA TYR A 193 -24.85 -14.28 10.42
C TYR A 193 -26.11 -14.30 11.32
N ARG A 194 -26.38 -13.20 12.03
CA ARG A 194 -27.53 -13.12 12.92
C ARG A 194 -28.85 -13.20 12.13
N GLY A 195 -29.71 -14.15 12.49
CA GLY A 195 -30.99 -14.35 11.82
C GLY A 195 -30.92 -15.03 10.44
N SER A 196 -29.72 -15.46 10.02
CA SER A 196 -29.55 -16.17 8.76
C SER A 196 -29.81 -17.67 8.94
N VAL A 197 -30.65 -18.25 8.07
CA VAL A 197 -30.93 -19.69 8.05
C VAL A 197 -29.68 -20.51 7.67
N PHE A 198 -28.90 -20.03 6.73
CA PHE A 198 -27.69 -20.72 6.24
C PHE A 198 -26.42 -20.28 6.95
N GLY A 199 -26.48 -19.20 7.79
CA GLY A 199 -25.34 -18.73 8.57
C GLY A 199 -24.07 -18.57 7.76
N PHE A 200 -22.99 -19.24 8.19
CA PHE A 200 -21.67 -19.20 7.54
C PHE A 200 -21.68 -19.76 6.09
N LEU A 201 -22.62 -20.64 5.73
CA LEU A 201 -22.69 -21.19 4.37
C LEU A 201 -22.83 -20.11 3.29
N TRP A 202 -23.43 -18.94 3.60
CA TRP A 202 -23.46 -17.80 2.69
C TRP A 202 -22.07 -17.27 2.32
N SER A 203 -21.11 -17.35 3.22
CA SER A 203 -19.72 -16.96 2.92
C SER A 203 -19.06 -17.91 1.93
N LEU A 204 -19.48 -19.16 1.87
CA LEU A 204 -19.05 -20.13 0.89
C LEU A 204 -19.82 -20.03 -0.43
N ALA A 205 -21.11 -19.67 -0.36
CA ALA A 205 -21.97 -19.62 -1.54
C ALA A 205 -21.50 -18.58 -2.56
N ASN A 206 -21.10 -17.37 -2.12
CA ASN A 206 -20.68 -16.31 -3.03
C ASN A 206 -19.42 -16.68 -3.85
N PRO A 207 -18.29 -17.11 -3.25
CA PRO A 207 -17.14 -17.60 -4.02
C PRO A 207 -17.49 -18.78 -4.93
N LEU A 208 -18.31 -19.73 -4.45
CA LEU A 208 -18.76 -20.86 -5.26
C LEU A 208 -19.51 -20.42 -6.51
N LEU A 209 -20.50 -19.54 -6.35
CA LEU A 209 -21.28 -19.03 -7.48
C LEU A 209 -20.39 -18.33 -8.50
N MET A 210 -19.45 -17.50 -8.04
CA MET A 210 -18.49 -16.82 -8.94
C MET A 210 -17.59 -17.82 -9.67
N ILE A 211 -17.10 -18.86 -8.99
CA ILE A 211 -16.32 -19.94 -9.60
C ILE A 211 -17.16 -20.63 -10.69
N VAL A 212 -18.42 -20.93 -10.40
CA VAL A 212 -19.33 -21.56 -11.38
C VAL A 212 -19.55 -20.63 -12.58
N VAL A 213 -19.84 -19.35 -12.36
CA VAL A 213 -20.07 -18.38 -13.44
C VAL A 213 -18.85 -18.23 -14.32
N TYR A 214 -17.66 -18.07 -13.73
CA TYR A 214 -16.43 -17.93 -14.50
C TYR A 214 -16.07 -19.25 -15.22
N THR A 215 -16.28 -20.39 -14.58
CA THR A 215 -16.05 -21.70 -15.21
C THR A 215 -16.96 -21.87 -16.44
N LEU A 216 -18.24 -21.53 -16.33
CA LEU A 216 -19.18 -21.54 -17.45
C LEU A 216 -18.73 -20.58 -18.56
N ALA A 217 -18.40 -19.34 -18.21
CA ALA A 217 -17.97 -18.34 -19.20
C ALA A 217 -16.69 -18.75 -19.93
N PHE A 218 -15.64 -19.13 -19.21
CA PHE A 218 -14.34 -19.39 -19.81
C PHE A 218 -14.25 -20.78 -20.47
N ASN A 219 -14.74 -21.84 -19.82
CA ASN A 219 -14.64 -23.19 -20.37
C ASN A 219 -15.69 -23.47 -21.45
N PHE A 220 -16.94 -23.06 -21.25
CA PHE A 220 -18.03 -23.45 -22.14
C PHE A 220 -18.32 -22.39 -23.21
N ILE A 221 -18.30 -21.10 -22.88
CA ILE A 221 -18.63 -20.04 -23.83
C ILE A 221 -17.39 -19.65 -24.64
N LEU A 222 -16.25 -19.39 -23.99
CA LEU A 222 -15.01 -18.97 -24.65
C LEU A 222 -14.15 -20.15 -25.14
N GLY A 223 -14.46 -21.39 -24.73
CA GLY A 223 -13.75 -22.58 -25.18
C GLY A 223 -12.32 -22.70 -24.66
N ILE A 224 -11.94 -21.93 -23.62
CA ILE A 224 -10.61 -21.97 -22.99
C ILE A 224 -10.60 -23.16 -22.03
N ARG A 225 -10.26 -24.34 -22.54
CA ARG A 225 -10.16 -25.55 -21.74
C ARG A 225 -8.80 -25.62 -21.09
N SER A 226 -8.75 -25.48 -19.79
CA SER A 226 -7.58 -25.74 -18.94
C SER A 226 -7.92 -26.79 -17.91
N GLU A 227 -7.08 -27.82 -17.80
CA GLU A 227 -7.19 -28.77 -16.69
C GLU A 227 -7.00 -28.02 -15.37
N MET A 228 -7.82 -28.36 -14.37
CA MET A 228 -7.81 -27.70 -13.07
C MET A 228 -8.08 -26.19 -13.06
N PHE A 229 -8.71 -25.62 -14.12
CA PHE A 229 -9.03 -24.18 -14.19
C PHE A 229 -9.80 -23.70 -12.97
N VAL A 230 -10.72 -24.51 -12.46
CA VAL A 230 -11.50 -24.19 -11.25
C VAL A 230 -10.58 -23.99 -10.04
N PHE A 231 -9.53 -24.79 -9.90
CA PHE A 231 -8.59 -24.66 -8.81
C PHE A 231 -7.75 -23.39 -8.94
N TYR A 232 -7.25 -23.09 -10.15
CA TYR A 232 -6.54 -21.85 -10.44
C TYR A 232 -7.38 -20.61 -10.11
N LEU A 233 -8.61 -20.60 -10.62
CA LEU A 233 -9.56 -19.51 -10.40
C LEU A 233 -9.88 -19.30 -8.92
N MET A 234 -10.07 -20.39 -8.17
CA MET A 234 -10.36 -20.34 -6.74
C MET A 234 -9.25 -19.64 -5.95
N LEU A 235 -7.99 -19.94 -6.23
CA LEU A 235 -6.84 -19.35 -5.53
C LEU A 235 -6.84 -17.81 -5.71
N GLY A 236 -7.03 -17.33 -6.93
CA GLY A 236 -7.12 -15.90 -7.22
C GLY A 236 -8.38 -15.24 -6.66
N GLN A 237 -9.54 -15.89 -6.82
CA GLN A 237 -10.84 -15.35 -6.41
C GLN A 237 -10.96 -15.21 -4.88
N LEU A 238 -10.45 -16.16 -4.10
CA LEU A 238 -10.47 -16.06 -2.64
C LEU A 238 -9.57 -14.92 -2.15
N ALA A 239 -8.36 -14.82 -2.69
CA ALA A 239 -7.43 -13.73 -2.38
C ALA A 239 -8.03 -12.36 -2.75
N TRP A 240 -8.63 -12.26 -3.92
CA TRP A 240 -9.35 -11.08 -4.39
C TRP A 240 -10.50 -10.68 -3.46
N THR A 241 -11.37 -11.64 -3.12
CA THR A 241 -12.54 -11.37 -2.28
C THR A 241 -12.13 -10.85 -0.90
N PHE A 242 -11.08 -11.41 -0.32
CA PHE A 242 -10.52 -10.92 0.93
C PHE A 242 -10.08 -9.46 0.81
N PHE A 243 -9.26 -9.15 -0.19
CA PHE A 243 -8.76 -7.79 -0.42
C PHE A 243 -9.88 -6.80 -0.71
N ALA A 244 -10.74 -7.10 -1.68
CA ALA A 244 -11.80 -6.21 -2.13
C ALA A 244 -12.81 -5.91 -1.01
N SER A 245 -13.27 -6.95 -0.29
CA SER A 245 -14.19 -6.77 0.84
C SER A 245 -13.55 -5.98 1.98
N SER A 246 -12.30 -6.27 2.32
CA SER A 246 -11.56 -5.55 3.35
C SER A 246 -11.41 -4.08 3.00
N THR A 247 -10.97 -3.80 1.78
CA THR A 247 -10.75 -2.44 1.27
C THR A 247 -12.03 -1.65 1.27
N MET A 248 -13.12 -2.20 0.72
CA MET A 248 -14.41 -1.54 0.62
C MET A 248 -15.01 -1.25 2.00
N MET A 249 -15.03 -2.24 2.90
CA MET A 249 -15.58 -2.07 4.24
C MET A 249 -14.74 -1.12 5.11
N SER A 250 -13.42 -1.16 4.97
CA SER A 250 -12.53 -0.30 5.74
C SER A 250 -12.65 1.17 5.37
N THR A 251 -13.03 1.46 4.13
CA THR A 251 -13.20 2.85 3.64
C THR A 251 -14.14 3.65 4.55
N ALA A 252 -15.23 3.08 5.00
CA ALA A 252 -16.20 3.75 5.88
C ALA A 252 -16.01 3.44 7.39
N SER A 253 -15.05 2.60 7.75
CA SER A 253 -14.93 2.04 9.11
C SER A 253 -14.79 3.07 10.23
N ILE A 254 -14.15 4.22 9.99
CA ILE A 254 -14.01 5.31 10.97
C ILE A 254 -15.31 6.12 11.03
N VAL A 255 -15.86 6.48 9.87
CA VAL A 255 -17.08 7.32 9.77
C VAL A 255 -18.30 6.58 10.35
N ASP A 256 -18.48 5.31 10.03
CA ASP A 256 -19.61 4.51 10.48
C ASP A 256 -19.57 4.20 11.99
N ASN A 257 -18.41 4.32 12.64
CA ASN A 257 -18.22 4.07 14.06
C ASN A 257 -18.03 5.35 14.91
N THR A 258 -18.51 6.50 14.44
CA THR A 258 -18.43 7.80 15.13
C THR A 258 -18.99 7.75 16.56
N GLY A 259 -20.10 7.06 16.77
CA GLY A 259 -20.71 6.90 18.10
C GLY A 259 -19.76 6.22 19.09
N LEU A 260 -19.02 5.20 18.65
CA LEU A 260 -18.03 4.52 19.49
C LEU A 260 -16.82 5.42 19.78
N LEU A 261 -16.37 6.20 18.79
CA LEU A 261 -15.25 7.12 18.93
C LEU A 261 -15.52 8.27 19.92
N ARG A 262 -16.79 8.67 20.07
CA ARG A 262 -17.20 9.72 21.02
C ARG A 262 -17.34 9.20 22.45
N THR A 263 -17.58 7.90 22.61
CA THR A 263 -17.84 7.31 23.95
C THR A 263 -16.60 6.67 24.58
N VAL A 264 -15.67 6.16 23.78
CA VAL A 264 -14.48 5.44 24.25
C VAL A 264 -13.21 5.98 23.60
N GLN A 265 -12.20 6.23 24.40
CA GLN A 265 -10.88 6.67 23.89
C GLN A 265 -10.01 5.44 23.55
N PHE A 266 -9.73 5.25 22.28
CA PHE A 266 -8.80 4.25 21.76
C PHE A 266 -8.16 4.72 20.44
N PRO A 267 -7.00 4.16 20.02
CA PRO A 267 -6.36 4.48 18.75
C PRO A 267 -7.29 4.16 17.56
N ARG A 268 -7.52 5.12 16.70
CA ARG A 268 -8.49 4.99 15.60
C ARG A 268 -8.10 3.96 14.55
N ALA A 269 -6.81 3.59 14.50
CA ALA A 269 -6.31 2.48 13.69
C ALA A 269 -7.03 1.15 13.95
N ILE A 270 -7.58 0.96 15.16
CA ILE A 270 -8.23 -0.28 15.58
C ILE A 270 -9.44 -0.59 14.69
N LEU A 271 -10.19 0.42 14.25
CA LEU A 271 -11.41 0.21 13.44
C LEU A 271 -11.10 -0.39 12.06
N PRO A 272 -10.28 0.23 11.19
CA PRO A 272 -9.93 -0.38 9.90
C PRO A 272 -9.18 -1.70 10.06
N VAL A 273 -8.30 -1.85 11.07
CA VAL A 273 -7.60 -3.11 11.32
C VAL A 273 -8.59 -4.21 11.75
N ALA A 274 -9.54 -3.93 12.64
CA ALA A 274 -10.56 -4.91 13.02
C ALA A 274 -11.42 -5.34 11.81
N THR A 275 -11.75 -4.42 10.91
CA THR A 275 -12.48 -4.71 9.67
C THR A 275 -11.68 -5.64 8.75
N VAL A 276 -10.38 -5.39 8.57
CA VAL A 276 -9.51 -6.27 7.79
C VAL A 276 -9.42 -7.65 8.44
N LEU A 277 -9.21 -7.72 9.76
CA LEU A 277 -9.12 -9.00 10.48
C LEU A 277 -10.44 -9.78 10.48
N PHE A 278 -11.58 -9.10 10.46
CA PHE A 278 -12.88 -9.74 10.26
C PHE A 278 -12.97 -10.43 8.88
N ASN A 279 -12.60 -9.73 7.79
CA ASN A 279 -12.58 -10.32 6.45
C ASN A 279 -11.49 -11.39 6.32
N PHE A 280 -10.36 -11.22 7.00
CA PHE A 280 -9.30 -12.22 7.06
C PHE A 280 -9.77 -13.51 7.73
N ALA A 281 -10.51 -13.42 8.84
CA ALA A 281 -11.10 -14.60 9.48
C ALA A 281 -12.05 -15.34 8.52
N GLN A 282 -12.85 -14.62 7.73
CA GLN A 282 -13.70 -15.22 6.70
C GLN A 282 -12.88 -15.87 5.58
N TYR A 283 -11.84 -15.21 5.11
CA TYR A 283 -10.91 -15.77 4.13
C TYR A 283 -10.29 -17.07 4.62
N LEU A 284 -9.79 -17.11 5.86
CA LEU A 284 -9.21 -18.32 6.45
C LEU A 284 -10.22 -19.44 6.55
N LEU A 285 -11.45 -19.16 7.03
CA LEU A 285 -12.50 -20.15 7.13
C LEU A 285 -12.90 -20.71 5.76
N THR A 286 -13.02 -19.84 4.76
CA THR A 286 -13.36 -20.23 3.39
C THR A 286 -12.22 -21.05 2.77
N THR A 287 -10.99 -20.60 2.90
CA THR A 287 -9.80 -21.29 2.39
C THR A 287 -9.61 -22.65 3.08
N ALA A 288 -9.84 -22.74 4.40
CA ALA A 288 -9.75 -23.99 5.15
C ALA A 288 -10.77 -25.05 4.69
N VAL A 289 -11.88 -24.62 4.09
CA VAL A 289 -12.86 -25.55 3.49
C VAL A 289 -12.48 -25.89 2.05
N PHE A 290 -12.28 -24.87 1.22
CA PHE A 290 -12.08 -25.06 -0.23
C PHE A 290 -10.73 -25.68 -0.58
N LEU A 291 -9.64 -25.21 0.03
CA LEU A 291 -8.30 -25.64 -0.34
C LEU A 291 -8.07 -27.15 -0.14
N PRO A 292 -8.41 -27.76 1.02
CA PRO A 292 -8.30 -29.21 1.19
C PRO A 292 -9.22 -30.00 0.24
N ILE A 293 -10.45 -29.51 0.01
CA ILE A 293 -11.39 -30.18 -0.91
C ILE A 293 -10.79 -30.21 -2.33
N MET A 294 -10.23 -29.09 -2.82
CA MET A 294 -9.65 -29.02 -4.16
C MET A 294 -8.36 -29.86 -4.27
N ILE A 295 -7.51 -29.82 -3.23
CA ILE A 295 -6.31 -30.67 -3.18
C ILE A 295 -6.70 -32.16 -3.27
N ALA A 296 -7.72 -32.59 -2.52
CA ALA A 296 -8.19 -33.97 -2.54
C ALA A 296 -8.86 -34.32 -3.87
N TRP A 297 -9.71 -33.43 -4.42
CA TRP A 297 -10.43 -33.64 -5.67
C TRP A 297 -9.51 -33.81 -6.86
N TYR A 298 -8.55 -32.91 -7.00
CA TYR A 298 -7.57 -32.95 -8.09
C TYR A 298 -6.35 -33.84 -7.78
N ARG A 299 -6.32 -34.50 -6.61
CA ARG A 299 -5.19 -35.33 -6.15
C ARG A 299 -3.85 -34.62 -6.23
N ILE A 300 -3.81 -33.35 -5.82
CA ILE A 300 -2.62 -32.52 -5.89
C ILE A 300 -1.61 -33.00 -4.84
N PRO A 301 -0.38 -33.41 -5.23
CA PRO A 301 0.63 -33.77 -4.27
C PRO A 301 1.08 -32.54 -3.48
N LEU A 302 1.28 -32.69 -2.18
CA LEU A 302 1.87 -31.66 -1.35
C LEU A 302 3.30 -31.40 -1.81
N ALA A 303 3.63 -30.16 -2.07
CA ALA A 303 4.92 -29.72 -2.56
C ALA A 303 5.61 -28.79 -1.56
N GLU A 304 6.94 -28.82 -1.52
CA GLU A 304 7.74 -28.00 -0.60
C GLU A 304 7.43 -26.48 -0.67
N PRO A 305 7.20 -25.87 -1.84
CA PRO A 305 6.89 -24.44 -1.91
C PRO A 305 5.67 -24.02 -1.11
N MET A 306 4.69 -24.93 -0.88
CA MET A 306 3.47 -24.64 -0.12
C MET A 306 3.75 -24.21 1.34
N ILE A 307 4.95 -24.52 1.88
CA ILE A 307 5.38 -24.07 3.21
C ILE A 307 5.44 -22.54 3.32
N LEU A 308 5.60 -21.83 2.20
CA LEU A 308 5.63 -20.37 2.16
C LEU A 308 4.24 -19.71 2.19
N PHE A 309 3.16 -20.48 2.16
CA PHE A 309 1.81 -19.94 2.22
C PHE A 309 1.58 -18.97 3.40
N PRO A 310 2.01 -19.28 4.65
CA PRO A 310 1.87 -18.32 5.76
C PRO A 310 2.63 -17.01 5.54
N ALA A 311 3.80 -17.05 4.89
CA ALA A 311 4.59 -15.86 4.62
C ALA A 311 3.89 -14.94 3.60
N VAL A 312 3.39 -15.50 2.49
CA VAL A 312 2.58 -14.75 1.51
C VAL A 312 1.33 -14.18 2.16
N LEU A 313 0.68 -14.96 3.04
CA LEU A 313 -0.51 -14.56 3.76
C LEU A 313 -0.25 -13.35 4.67
N VAL A 314 0.84 -13.36 5.43
CA VAL A 314 1.24 -12.23 6.29
C VAL A 314 1.48 -10.97 5.47
N LEU A 315 2.19 -11.07 4.35
CA LEU A 315 2.42 -9.93 3.45
C LEU A 315 1.11 -9.39 2.85
N HIS A 316 0.21 -10.28 2.43
CA HIS A 316 -1.09 -9.90 1.89
C HIS A 316 -1.97 -9.18 2.93
N VAL A 317 -2.01 -9.68 4.17
CA VAL A 317 -2.72 -9.02 5.28
C VAL A 317 -2.10 -7.67 5.60
N ALA A 318 -0.77 -7.58 5.68
CA ALA A 318 -0.07 -6.31 5.95
C ALA A 318 -0.35 -5.26 4.85
N PHE A 319 -0.32 -5.68 3.57
CA PHE A 319 -0.70 -4.84 2.45
C PHE A 319 -2.14 -4.33 2.58
N THR A 320 -3.08 -5.25 2.85
CA THR A 320 -4.51 -4.93 2.97
C THR A 320 -4.77 -3.98 4.15
N ILE A 321 -4.11 -4.18 5.30
CA ILE A 321 -4.18 -3.25 6.44
C ILE A 321 -3.65 -1.87 6.04
N GLY A 322 -2.52 -1.80 5.33
CA GLY A 322 -1.96 -0.53 4.87
C GLY A 322 -2.93 0.26 3.99
N ILE A 323 -3.52 -0.40 3.00
CA ILE A 323 -4.55 0.20 2.12
C ILE A 323 -5.79 0.61 2.93
N ALA A 324 -6.25 -0.23 3.85
CA ALA A 324 -7.38 0.07 4.73
C ALA A 324 -7.14 1.33 5.58
N LEU A 325 -5.96 1.50 6.14
CA LEU A 325 -5.57 2.69 6.91
C LEU A 325 -5.57 3.95 6.04
N ILE A 326 -5.02 3.87 4.81
CA ILE A 326 -5.02 4.99 3.85
C ILE A 326 -6.46 5.41 3.54
N LEU A 327 -7.29 4.47 3.14
CA LEU A 327 -8.66 4.74 2.68
C LEU A 327 -9.56 5.20 3.83
N ALA A 328 -9.51 4.56 4.99
CA ALA A 328 -10.27 4.97 6.16
C ALA A 328 -9.92 6.41 6.59
N THR A 329 -8.63 6.77 6.56
CA THR A 329 -8.17 8.12 6.87
C THR A 329 -8.65 9.13 5.83
N THR A 330 -8.53 8.80 4.54
CA THR A 330 -8.88 9.70 3.44
C THR A 330 -10.38 9.95 3.39
N THR A 331 -11.20 8.93 3.66
CA THR A 331 -12.67 9.03 3.63
C THR A 331 -13.24 9.96 4.71
N VAL A 332 -12.55 10.13 5.83
CA VAL A 332 -12.95 11.12 6.86
C VAL A 332 -12.99 12.54 6.28
N PHE A 333 -12.09 12.85 5.34
CA PHE A 333 -12.00 14.17 4.72
C PHE A 333 -12.75 14.26 3.38
N PHE A 334 -12.84 13.16 2.64
CA PHE A 334 -13.41 13.10 1.29
C PHE A 334 -14.33 11.91 1.16
N ARG A 335 -15.65 12.12 1.28
CA ARG A 335 -16.66 11.05 1.23
C ARG A 335 -16.74 10.34 -0.11
N ASP A 336 -16.34 11.02 -1.19
CA ASP A 336 -16.35 10.47 -2.55
C ASP A 336 -15.30 9.36 -2.77
N VAL A 337 -14.34 9.22 -1.86
CA VAL A 337 -13.33 8.14 -1.90
C VAL A 337 -13.98 6.77 -2.02
N ARG A 338 -15.16 6.55 -1.43
CA ARG A 338 -15.89 5.30 -1.52
C ARG A 338 -16.22 4.92 -2.98
N HIS A 339 -16.71 5.87 -3.76
CA HIS A 339 -17.04 5.64 -5.17
C HIS A 339 -15.78 5.45 -6.02
N LEU A 340 -14.70 6.18 -5.72
CA LEU A 340 -13.41 5.98 -6.37
C LEU A 340 -12.85 4.58 -6.12
N VAL A 341 -13.00 4.06 -4.91
CA VAL A 341 -12.58 2.71 -4.54
C VAL A 341 -13.39 1.65 -5.29
N GLU A 342 -14.70 1.81 -5.43
CA GLU A 342 -15.54 0.91 -6.22
C GLU A 342 -15.04 0.77 -7.66
N VAL A 343 -14.78 1.90 -8.32
CA VAL A 343 -14.26 1.93 -9.69
C VAL A 343 -12.85 1.35 -9.76
N ALA A 344 -11.98 1.73 -8.80
CA ALA A 344 -10.62 1.23 -8.75
C ALA A 344 -10.56 -0.29 -8.56
N LEU A 345 -11.41 -0.85 -7.70
CA LEU A 345 -11.52 -2.29 -7.51
C LEU A 345 -12.00 -2.99 -8.79
N ALA A 346 -12.98 -2.44 -9.52
CA ALA A 346 -13.42 -3.03 -10.78
C ALA A 346 -12.29 -3.10 -11.82
N VAL A 347 -11.48 -2.04 -11.95
CA VAL A 347 -10.30 -2.02 -12.83
C VAL A 347 -9.24 -3.00 -12.32
N LEU A 348 -8.97 -3.00 -11.02
CA LEU A 348 -7.94 -3.83 -10.39
C LEU A 348 -8.23 -5.33 -10.55
N PHE A 349 -9.50 -5.74 -10.55
CA PHE A 349 -9.90 -7.13 -10.81
C PHE A 349 -9.37 -7.63 -12.15
N TRP A 350 -9.57 -6.86 -13.21
CA TRP A 350 -9.15 -7.23 -14.57
C TRP A 350 -7.64 -7.07 -14.81
N THR A 351 -6.97 -6.21 -14.07
CA THR A 351 -5.51 -6.08 -14.13
C THR A 351 -4.77 -7.07 -13.23
N THR A 352 -5.49 -7.87 -12.45
CA THR A 352 -4.92 -8.94 -11.63
C THR A 352 -5.16 -10.29 -12.33
N PRO A 353 -4.17 -11.18 -12.44
CA PRO A 353 -4.32 -12.45 -13.18
C PRO A 353 -5.11 -13.49 -12.35
N ILE A 354 -6.42 -13.22 -12.17
CA ILE A 354 -7.35 -14.07 -11.44
C ILE A 354 -7.98 -15.10 -12.38
N VAL A 355 -8.46 -14.63 -13.53
CA VAL A 355 -9.23 -15.43 -14.51
C VAL A 355 -8.40 -15.86 -15.72
N TYR A 356 -7.15 -15.46 -15.80
CA TYR A 356 -6.20 -15.78 -16.85
C TYR A 356 -4.80 -16.04 -16.29
N GLU A 357 -4.05 -16.89 -16.95
CA GLU A 357 -2.67 -17.18 -16.58
C GLU A 357 -1.74 -16.07 -17.07
N LEU A 358 -0.79 -15.66 -16.22
CA LEU A 358 0.17 -14.59 -16.55
C LEU A 358 0.97 -14.92 -17.81
N ASP A 359 1.27 -16.21 -18.05
CA ASP A 359 2.05 -16.68 -19.20
C ASP A 359 1.31 -16.55 -20.53
N ARG A 360 -0.02 -16.50 -20.51
CA ARG A 360 -0.84 -16.23 -21.70
C ARG A 360 -0.89 -14.75 -22.09
N VAL A 361 -0.42 -13.88 -21.20
CA VAL A 361 -0.37 -12.43 -21.46
C VAL A 361 0.84 -12.13 -22.34
N PRO A 362 0.68 -11.32 -23.40
CA PRO A 362 1.80 -10.86 -24.21
C PRO A 362 2.90 -10.24 -23.33
N GLU A 363 4.16 -10.58 -23.59
CA GLU A 363 5.32 -10.16 -22.77
C GLU A 363 5.33 -8.66 -22.47
N ARG A 364 4.92 -7.85 -23.45
CA ARG A 364 4.83 -6.39 -23.32
C ARG A 364 3.90 -5.91 -22.22
N LEU A 365 2.87 -6.70 -21.88
CA LEU A 365 1.86 -6.36 -20.88
C LEU A 365 2.08 -7.08 -19.55
N ARG A 366 2.91 -8.12 -19.48
CA ARG A 366 3.18 -8.88 -18.25
C ARG A 366 3.65 -7.99 -17.12
N LEU A 367 4.59 -7.07 -17.41
CA LEU A 367 5.09 -6.14 -16.42
C LEU A 367 3.99 -5.21 -15.90
N LEU A 368 3.11 -4.71 -16.77
CA LEU A 368 1.99 -3.85 -16.36
C LEU A 368 1.04 -4.58 -15.41
N ILE A 369 0.78 -5.86 -15.69
CA ILE A 369 -0.04 -6.72 -14.84
C ILE A 369 0.64 -7.03 -13.50
N LEU A 370 1.95 -7.31 -13.50
CA LEU A 370 2.71 -7.53 -12.27
C LEU A 370 2.82 -6.27 -11.42
N LEU A 371 2.83 -5.07 -12.03
CA LEU A 371 2.80 -3.80 -11.32
C LEU A 371 1.43 -3.49 -10.71
N SER A 372 0.36 -4.21 -11.08
CA SER A 372 -0.89 -4.15 -10.35
C SER A 372 -0.65 -4.58 -8.89
N PRO A 373 -1.05 -3.77 -7.90
CA PRO A 373 -0.57 -3.95 -6.52
C PRO A 373 -1.04 -5.26 -5.87
N LEU A 374 -2.09 -5.89 -6.37
CA LEU A 374 -2.57 -7.18 -5.87
C LEU A 374 -1.97 -8.38 -6.63
N SER A 375 -1.49 -8.18 -7.86
CA SER A 375 -0.98 -9.27 -8.72
C SER A 375 0.12 -10.12 -8.08
N PRO A 376 1.14 -9.55 -7.39
CA PRO A 376 2.19 -10.37 -6.79
C PRO A 376 1.66 -11.37 -5.75
N PHE A 377 0.62 -11.01 -5.00
CA PHE A 377 0.02 -11.90 -3.99
C PHE A 377 -0.77 -13.03 -4.66
N VAL A 378 -1.58 -12.70 -5.68
CA VAL A 378 -2.37 -13.70 -6.42
C VAL A 378 -1.44 -14.67 -7.14
N VAL A 379 -0.44 -14.15 -7.87
CA VAL A 379 0.57 -14.96 -8.55
C VAL A 379 1.34 -15.84 -7.57
N ALA A 380 1.69 -15.33 -6.38
CA ALA A 380 2.34 -16.14 -5.35
C ALA A 380 1.47 -17.33 -4.92
N TYR A 381 0.18 -17.13 -4.64
CA TYR A 381 -0.73 -18.24 -4.30
C TYR A 381 -0.85 -19.26 -5.43
N GLN A 382 -0.97 -18.79 -6.68
CA GLN A 382 -1.04 -19.67 -7.85
C GLN A 382 0.26 -20.45 -8.04
N LYS A 383 1.43 -19.83 -7.87
CA LYS A 383 2.72 -20.52 -7.93
C LYS A 383 2.85 -21.58 -6.86
N LEU A 384 2.48 -21.29 -5.62
CA LEU A 384 2.59 -22.23 -4.50
C LEU A 384 1.70 -23.47 -4.69
N PHE A 385 0.45 -23.28 -5.07
CA PHE A 385 -0.54 -24.37 -5.04
C PHE A 385 -0.86 -24.96 -6.40
N PHE A 386 -0.91 -24.16 -7.48
CA PHE A 386 -1.27 -24.64 -8.81
C PHE A 386 -0.04 -25.10 -9.57
N PHE A 387 0.98 -24.23 -9.72
CA PHE A 387 2.22 -24.57 -10.42
C PHE A 387 3.17 -25.41 -9.55
N ARG A 388 3.04 -25.35 -8.23
CA ARG A 388 3.90 -26.02 -7.24
C ARG A 388 5.36 -25.59 -7.37
N GLU A 389 5.57 -24.31 -7.64
CA GLU A 389 6.85 -23.68 -7.84
C GLU A 389 7.13 -22.63 -6.76
N TRP A 390 8.39 -22.35 -6.55
CA TRP A 390 8.81 -21.24 -5.72
C TRP A 390 8.47 -19.93 -6.42
N PRO A 391 7.80 -18.96 -5.76
CA PRO A 391 7.58 -17.66 -6.35
C PRO A 391 8.90 -16.97 -6.68
N ASP A 392 8.97 -16.33 -7.85
CA ASP A 392 10.17 -15.66 -8.32
C ASP A 392 10.59 -14.51 -7.38
N ALA A 393 11.88 -14.17 -7.41
CA ALA A 393 12.42 -13.05 -6.64
C ALA A 393 11.65 -11.73 -6.92
N THR A 394 11.20 -11.52 -8.16
CA THR A 394 10.39 -10.35 -8.55
C THR A 394 9.04 -10.32 -7.82
N VAL A 395 8.36 -11.46 -7.72
CA VAL A 395 7.08 -11.59 -7.01
C VAL A 395 7.27 -11.28 -5.52
N TRP A 396 8.30 -11.83 -4.89
CA TRP A 396 8.64 -11.55 -3.50
C TRP A 396 8.98 -10.08 -3.26
N LEU A 397 9.81 -9.50 -4.13
CA LEU A 397 10.22 -8.11 -4.03
C LEU A 397 9.01 -7.17 -4.12
N LEU A 398 8.15 -7.38 -5.11
CA LEU A 398 6.95 -6.57 -5.31
C LEU A 398 5.95 -6.76 -4.15
N ALA A 399 5.68 -7.99 -3.74
CA ALA A 399 4.78 -8.27 -2.63
C ALA A 399 5.27 -7.62 -1.32
N THR A 400 6.57 -7.74 -1.02
CA THR A 400 7.16 -7.13 0.18
C THR A 400 7.16 -5.61 0.10
N THR A 401 7.52 -5.04 -1.05
CA THR A 401 7.53 -3.58 -1.27
C THR A 401 6.14 -2.99 -1.12
N TYR A 402 5.13 -3.62 -1.71
CA TYR A 402 3.74 -3.17 -1.58
C TYR A 402 3.21 -3.34 -0.15
N ALA A 403 3.50 -4.46 0.51
CA ALA A 403 3.06 -4.69 1.88
C ALA A 403 3.68 -3.67 2.85
N VAL A 404 5.00 -3.52 2.81
CA VAL A 404 5.71 -2.58 3.69
C VAL A 404 5.36 -1.14 3.33
N GLY A 405 5.36 -0.80 2.03
CA GLY A 405 5.05 0.55 1.57
C GLY A 405 3.64 1.00 1.96
N ALA A 406 2.63 0.17 1.70
CA ALA A 406 1.24 0.48 2.07
C ALA A 406 1.08 0.60 3.59
N PHE A 407 1.66 -0.32 4.36
CA PHE A 407 1.59 -0.31 5.82
C PHE A 407 2.26 0.93 6.42
N VAL A 408 3.45 1.29 5.94
CA VAL A 408 4.19 2.50 6.37
C VAL A 408 3.41 3.76 6.02
N ILE A 409 2.96 3.88 4.77
CA ILE A 409 2.22 5.06 4.30
C ILE A 409 0.88 5.17 5.04
N GLY A 410 0.15 4.06 5.18
CA GLY A 410 -1.15 4.04 5.85
C GLY A 410 -1.05 4.40 7.34
N GLY A 411 -0.10 3.79 8.05
CA GLY A 411 0.17 4.12 9.45
C GLY A 411 0.61 5.57 9.65
N ALA A 412 1.50 6.05 8.78
CA ALA A 412 1.98 7.43 8.83
C ALA A 412 0.88 8.46 8.53
N LEU A 413 0.03 8.16 7.54
CA LEU A 413 -1.09 9.02 7.17
C LEU A 413 -2.10 9.10 8.33
N LEU A 414 -2.49 7.97 8.90
CA LEU A 414 -3.42 7.93 10.01
C LEU A 414 -2.89 8.71 11.20
N LEU A 415 -1.65 8.47 11.63
CA LEU A 415 -1.02 9.19 12.74
C LEU A 415 -0.93 10.71 12.49
N ALA A 416 -0.75 11.13 11.23
CA ALA A 416 -0.68 12.54 10.88
C ALA A 416 -2.01 13.28 11.02
N PHE A 417 -3.12 12.57 10.84
CA PHE A 417 -4.46 13.17 10.75
C PHE A 417 -5.38 12.75 11.90
N GLU A 418 -4.97 11.83 12.77
CA GLU A 418 -5.78 11.27 13.85
C GLU A 418 -6.42 12.35 14.74
N ASP A 419 -5.70 13.43 15.07
CA ASP A 419 -6.19 14.51 15.91
C ASP A 419 -7.32 15.32 15.25
N ARG A 420 -7.38 15.36 13.92
CA ARG A 420 -8.37 16.13 13.15
C ARG A 420 -9.69 15.39 12.95
N PHE A 421 -9.73 14.10 13.23
CA PHE A 421 -10.95 13.33 13.07
C PHE A 421 -12.07 13.77 14.00
N THR A 422 -11.73 14.27 15.20
CA THR A 422 -12.71 14.79 16.17
C THR A 422 -13.43 16.05 15.68
N GLU A 423 -12.84 16.79 14.75
CA GLU A 423 -13.42 18.02 14.20
C GLU A 423 -14.28 17.72 12.97
N GLN A 424 -14.07 16.57 12.29
CA GLN A 424 -14.71 16.22 11.02
C GLN A 424 -15.80 15.13 11.16
N VAL A 425 -15.83 14.44 12.28
CA VAL A 425 -16.70 13.31 12.59
C VAL A 425 -17.49 13.60 13.86
#